data_a8a57c3c9041136104d9fdfa8c3dad00
#
_entry.id   a8a57c3c9041136104d9fdfa8c3dad00
#
_cell.length_a   1.000
_cell.length_b   1.000
_cell.length_c   1.000
_cell.angle_alpha   90.00
_cell.angle_beta   90.00
_cell.angle_gamma   90.00
#
_symmetry.space_group_name_H-M   'P 1'
#
loop_
_entity.id
_entity.type
_entity.pdbx_description
1 polymer ?
#
loop_
_entity_poly.entity_id
_entity_poly.type
_entity_poly.pdbx_seq_one_letter_code
_entity_poly.pdbx_strand_id
1 'polypeptide(L)'
;LGNSNTPSFEDPIAMLLACHDKIRRFCSELALLPQHVAEHGWDELALNSAKRICQYFNQAAPLHHLDEETDLFPAYLPLAHASDLQLMQQLSDAHHVMEQTWQRLNTQLSTHNEPLSIEDIQSLHELYEQHMSVEEPLFGRIQAALQADVLHRLGLNMANRRK
;
A
#
# COMPACT_ATOMS: atom_id res chain seq x y z
N LEU A 1 -4.00 -14.92 -28.93
CA LEU A 1 -3.38 -15.63 -27.79
C LEU A 1 -2.86 -14.54 -26.84
N GLY A 2 -3.73 -14.00 -25.99
CA GLY A 2 -3.38 -12.94 -25.04
C GLY A 2 -2.60 -13.51 -23.88
N ASN A 3 -1.32 -13.17 -23.79
CA ASN A 3 -0.57 -13.25 -22.54
C ASN A 3 -1.17 -12.20 -21.60
N SER A 4 -2.07 -12.62 -20.73
CA SER A 4 -2.50 -11.75 -19.63
C SER A 4 -1.35 -11.69 -18.62
N ASN A 5 -0.54 -10.63 -18.69
CA ASN A 5 0.49 -10.31 -17.72
C ASN A 5 -0.15 -9.82 -16.40
N THR A 6 -1.11 -10.57 -15.85
CA THR A 6 -1.70 -10.27 -14.56
C THR A 6 -0.72 -10.73 -13.49
N PRO A 7 -0.26 -9.84 -12.59
CA PRO A 7 0.61 -10.23 -11.48
C PRO A 7 -0.03 -11.32 -10.62
N SER A 8 0.77 -12.29 -10.21
CA SER A 8 0.33 -13.40 -9.36
C SER A 8 1.29 -13.61 -8.21
N PHE A 9 0.87 -14.38 -7.19
CA PHE A 9 1.72 -14.73 -6.05
C PHE A 9 2.88 -15.65 -6.43
N GLU A 10 2.95 -16.14 -7.67
CA GLU A 10 4.15 -16.80 -8.21
C GLU A 10 5.30 -15.81 -8.35
N ASP A 11 5.01 -14.51 -8.53
CA ASP A 11 5.97 -13.42 -8.53
C ASP A 11 5.60 -12.43 -7.41
N PRO A 12 6.08 -12.65 -6.18
CA PRO A 12 5.70 -11.84 -5.03
C PRO A 12 6.11 -10.38 -5.15
N ILE A 13 7.26 -10.08 -5.75
CA ILE A 13 7.69 -8.69 -5.95
C ILE A 13 6.76 -7.96 -6.92
N ALA A 14 6.38 -8.60 -8.03
CA ALA A 14 5.42 -8.03 -8.97
C ALA A 14 4.06 -7.78 -8.30
N MET A 15 3.63 -8.65 -7.39
CA MET A 15 2.39 -8.44 -6.60
C MET A 15 2.48 -7.23 -5.69
N LEU A 16 3.63 -7.03 -5.03
CA LEU A 16 3.84 -5.85 -4.18
C LEU A 16 3.85 -4.57 -5.01
N LEU A 17 4.48 -4.58 -6.18
CA LEU A 17 4.46 -3.44 -7.11
C LEU A 17 3.06 -3.15 -7.63
N ALA A 18 2.27 -4.17 -7.91
CA ALA A 18 0.87 -4.02 -8.31
C ALA A 18 0.02 -3.38 -7.18
N CYS A 19 0.32 -3.70 -5.92
CA CYS A 19 -0.29 -3.03 -4.78
C CYS A 19 0.05 -1.53 -4.75
N HIS A 20 1.29 -1.16 -5.05
CA HIS A 20 1.70 0.25 -5.16
C HIS A 20 0.88 1.00 -6.23
N ASP A 21 0.63 0.39 -7.38
CA ASP A 21 -0.20 1.00 -8.42
C ASP A 21 -1.64 1.22 -7.95
N LYS A 22 -2.19 0.29 -7.18
CA LYS A 22 -3.52 0.44 -6.56
C LYS A 22 -3.54 1.55 -5.52
N ILE A 23 -2.51 1.64 -4.69
CA ILE A 23 -2.38 2.72 -3.70
C ILE A 23 -2.39 4.08 -4.40
N ARG A 24 -1.60 4.24 -5.46
CA ARG A 24 -1.56 5.48 -6.25
C ARG A 24 -2.93 5.83 -6.81
N ARG A 25 -3.63 4.85 -7.34
CA ARG A 25 -4.97 5.04 -7.91
C ARG A 25 -5.99 5.47 -6.85
N PHE A 26 -6.00 4.83 -5.69
CA PHE A 26 -6.92 5.20 -4.61
C PHE A 26 -6.55 6.55 -3.97
N CYS A 27 -5.28 6.88 -3.84
CA CYS A 27 -4.86 8.22 -3.42
C CYS A 27 -5.35 9.30 -4.40
N SER A 28 -5.27 9.04 -5.70
CA SER A 28 -5.77 9.96 -6.74
C SER A 28 -7.29 10.11 -6.67
N GLU A 29 -8.02 9.02 -6.48
CA GLU A 29 -9.48 9.04 -6.31
C GLU A 29 -9.87 9.83 -5.05
N LEU A 30 -9.17 9.61 -3.95
CA LEU A 30 -9.38 10.32 -2.69
C LEU A 30 -9.15 11.84 -2.84
N ALA A 31 -8.15 12.23 -3.63
CA ALA A 31 -7.85 13.65 -3.87
C ALA A 31 -8.97 14.40 -4.61
N LEU A 32 -9.78 13.70 -5.40
CA LEU A 32 -10.90 14.28 -6.13
C LEU A 32 -12.18 14.39 -5.29
N LEU A 33 -12.27 13.64 -4.21
CA LEU A 33 -13.49 13.49 -3.43
C LEU A 33 -13.95 14.79 -2.74
N PRO A 34 -13.06 15.62 -2.13
CA PRO A 34 -13.49 16.84 -1.45
C PRO A 34 -14.25 17.82 -2.34
N GLN A 35 -13.76 18.04 -3.56
CA GLN A 35 -14.43 18.93 -4.50
C GLN A 35 -15.79 18.39 -4.93
N HIS A 36 -15.86 17.10 -5.22
CA HIS A 36 -17.11 16.44 -5.59
C HIS A 36 -18.16 16.59 -4.48
N VAL A 37 -17.78 16.32 -3.23
CA VAL A 37 -18.67 16.45 -2.06
C VAL A 37 -19.10 17.89 -1.84
N ALA A 38 -18.20 18.87 -2.06
CA ALA A 38 -18.54 20.29 -1.94
C ALA A 38 -19.58 20.72 -2.97
N GLU A 39 -19.52 20.17 -4.19
CA GLU A 39 -20.42 20.53 -5.29
C GLU A 39 -21.73 19.72 -5.30
N HIS A 40 -21.69 18.46 -4.89
CA HIS A 40 -22.79 17.50 -5.05
C HIS A 40 -23.26 16.86 -3.74
N GLY A 41 -22.57 17.14 -2.62
CA GLY A 41 -22.82 16.47 -1.34
C GLY A 41 -22.36 15.02 -1.36
N TRP A 42 -22.72 14.29 -0.32
CA TRP A 42 -22.48 12.85 -0.21
C TRP A 42 -23.51 12.07 -1.04
N ASP A 43 -23.42 12.21 -2.36
CA ASP A 43 -24.26 11.47 -3.29
C ASP A 43 -23.81 10.02 -3.44
N GLU A 44 -24.50 9.24 -4.28
CA GLU A 44 -24.21 7.82 -4.49
C GLU A 44 -22.77 7.59 -4.99
N LEU A 45 -22.27 8.46 -5.90
CA LEU A 45 -20.90 8.36 -6.39
C LEU A 45 -19.88 8.58 -5.27
N ALA A 46 -20.09 9.59 -4.45
CA ALA A 46 -19.21 9.89 -3.32
C ALA A 46 -19.23 8.76 -2.28
N LEU A 47 -20.40 8.25 -1.95
CA LEU A 47 -20.53 7.14 -0.99
C LEU A 47 -19.86 5.86 -1.49
N ASN A 48 -20.02 5.53 -2.76
CA ASN A 48 -19.40 4.36 -3.36
C ASN A 48 -17.86 4.50 -3.43
N SER A 49 -17.38 5.69 -3.79
CA SER A 49 -15.96 5.99 -3.81
C SER A 49 -15.33 5.85 -2.41
N ALA A 50 -15.95 6.47 -1.41
CA ALA A 50 -15.51 6.38 -0.02
C ALA A 50 -15.46 4.93 0.47
N LYS A 51 -16.47 4.14 0.14
CA LYS A 51 -16.53 2.71 0.52
C LYS A 51 -15.39 1.91 -0.09
N ARG A 52 -15.09 2.09 -1.37
CA ARG A 52 -13.96 1.39 -2.03
C ARG A 52 -12.61 1.79 -1.43
N ILE A 53 -12.42 3.09 -1.20
CA ILE A 53 -11.19 3.62 -0.60
C ILE A 53 -11.00 3.05 0.81
N CYS A 54 -12.04 3.09 1.64
CA CYS A 54 -11.99 2.53 3.00
C CYS A 54 -11.72 1.03 2.99
N GLN A 55 -12.36 0.28 2.11
CA GLN A 55 -12.14 -1.15 2.00
C GLN A 55 -10.69 -1.48 1.66
N TYR A 56 -10.11 -0.74 0.72
CA TYR A 56 -8.71 -0.96 0.33
C TYR A 56 -7.74 -0.65 1.47
N PHE A 57 -7.83 0.54 2.07
CA PHE A 57 -6.89 0.96 3.12
C PHE A 57 -7.11 0.25 4.46
N ASN A 58 -8.31 -0.28 4.72
CA ASN A 58 -8.58 -1.05 5.92
C ASN A 58 -8.21 -2.54 5.80
N GLN A 59 -8.14 -3.08 4.59
CA GLN A 59 -7.92 -4.51 4.37
C GLN A 59 -6.64 -4.81 3.58
N ALA A 60 -6.55 -4.32 2.35
CA ALA A 60 -5.45 -4.66 1.46
C ALA A 60 -4.12 -4.01 1.85
N ALA A 61 -4.13 -2.73 2.24
CA ALA A 61 -2.91 -2.02 2.63
C ALA A 61 -2.25 -2.62 3.88
N PRO A 62 -2.97 -2.96 4.97
CA PRO A 62 -2.36 -3.66 6.10
C PRO A 62 -1.75 -5.01 5.73
N LEU A 63 -2.37 -5.78 4.84
CA LEU A 63 -1.81 -7.05 4.37
C LEU A 63 -0.52 -6.84 3.59
N HIS A 64 -0.46 -5.81 2.75
CA HIS A 64 0.76 -5.43 2.03
C HIS A 64 1.90 -5.09 2.99
N HIS A 65 1.65 -4.32 4.05
CA HIS A 65 2.65 -4.01 5.07
C HIS A 65 3.11 -5.28 5.82
N LEU A 66 2.19 -6.20 6.12
CA LEU A 66 2.54 -7.48 6.74
C LEU A 66 3.39 -8.36 5.82
N ASP A 67 3.11 -8.35 4.52
CA ASP A 67 3.93 -9.07 3.54
C ASP A 67 5.40 -8.60 3.59
N GLU A 68 5.61 -7.30 3.73
CA GLU A 68 6.95 -6.73 3.82
C GLU A 68 7.60 -7.04 5.17
N GLU A 69 6.93 -6.75 6.26
CA GLU A 69 7.49 -6.82 7.61
C GLU A 69 7.66 -8.25 8.12
N THR A 70 6.76 -9.15 7.74
CA THR A 70 6.75 -10.54 8.23
C THR A 70 7.52 -11.47 7.31
N ASP A 71 7.53 -11.24 6.00
CA ASP A 71 8.09 -12.16 5.02
C ASP A 71 9.27 -11.58 4.26
N LEU A 72 9.07 -10.49 3.52
CA LEU A 72 10.05 -9.99 2.55
C LEU A 72 11.32 -9.47 3.23
N PHE A 73 11.18 -8.54 4.15
CA PHE A 73 12.32 -7.93 4.84
C PHE A 73 13.07 -8.94 5.69
N PRO A 74 12.42 -9.81 6.49
CA PRO A 74 13.13 -10.85 7.21
C PRO A 74 13.92 -11.81 6.31
N ALA A 75 13.41 -12.16 5.14
CA ALA A 75 14.11 -13.03 4.20
C ALA A 75 15.38 -12.38 3.64
N TYR A 76 15.36 -11.06 3.46
CA TYR A 76 16.50 -10.30 2.93
C TYR A 76 17.51 -9.89 4.00
N LEU A 77 17.12 -9.82 5.27
CA LEU A 77 17.98 -9.39 6.37
C LEU A 77 19.38 -10.01 6.38
N PRO A 78 19.53 -11.35 6.23
CA PRO A 78 20.85 -11.98 6.27
C PRO A 78 21.76 -11.59 5.10
N LEU A 79 21.20 -11.09 4.01
CA LEU A 79 21.92 -10.74 2.77
C LEU A 79 22.12 -9.24 2.61
N ALA A 80 21.46 -8.43 3.43
CA ALA A 80 21.40 -6.99 3.26
C ALA A 80 22.68 -6.29 3.74
N HIS A 81 23.10 -5.27 3.00
CA HIS A 81 24.11 -4.32 3.46
C HIS A 81 23.55 -3.43 4.58
N ALA A 82 24.43 -2.81 5.37
CA ALA A 82 24.04 -1.96 6.50
C ALA A 82 23.07 -0.84 6.09
N SER A 83 23.25 -0.26 4.92
CA SER A 83 22.36 0.78 4.39
C SER A 83 20.93 0.27 4.13
N ASP A 84 20.79 -0.95 3.63
CA ASP A 84 19.49 -1.57 3.40
C ASP A 84 18.83 -2.02 4.71
N LEU A 85 19.60 -2.46 5.69
CA LEU A 85 19.07 -2.76 7.04
C LEU A 85 18.42 -1.53 7.67
N GLN A 86 19.13 -0.39 7.61
CA GLN A 86 18.62 0.87 8.12
C GLN A 86 17.37 1.32 7.34
N LEU A 87 17.39 1.16 6.02
CA LEU A 87 16.27 1.52 5.16
C LEU A 87 15.02 0.70 5.47
N MET A 88 15.15 -0.62 5.63
CA MET A 88 14.03 -1.49 5.99
C MET A 88 13.42 -1.11 7.34
N GLN A 89 14.24 -0.73 8.31
CA GLN A 89 13.74 -0.25 9.60
C GLN A 89 12.96 1.05 9.46
N GLN A 90 13.47 2.00 8.68
CA GLN A 90 12.79 3.27 8.40
C GLN A 90 11.45 3.06 7.68
N LEU A 91 11.41 2.14 6.71
CA LEU A 91 10.20 1.80 5.98
C LEU A 91 9.15 1.17 6.89
N SER A 92 9.56 0.26 7.76
CA SER A 92 8.65 -0.37 8.74
C SER A 92 8.10 0.66 9.74
N ASP A 93 8.95 1.56 10.22
CA ASP A 93 8.53 2.63 11.14
C ASP A 93 7.53 3.59 10.47
N ALA A 94 7.73 3.88 9.19
CA ALA A 94 6.84 4.76 8.43
C ALA A 94 5.41 4.20 8.31
N HIS A 95 5.23 2.89 8.34
CA HIS A 95 3.90 2.27 8.30
C HIS A 95 3.00 2.76 9.44
N HIS A 96 3.55 3.01 10.62
CA HIS A 96 2.77 3.53 11.75
C HIS A 96 2.23 4.93 11.50
N VAL A 97 3.04 5.81 10.93
CA VAL A 97 2.63 7.18 10.59
C VAL A 97 1.56 7.17 9.51
N MET A 98 1.74 6.32 8.49
CA MET A 98 0.77 6.16 7.42
C MET A 98 -0.57 5.64 7.95
N GLU A 99 -0.52 4.65 8.85
CA GLU A 99 -1.71 4.10 9.48
C GLU A 99 -2.46 5.14 10.32
N GLN A 100 -1.75 5.93 11.13
CA GLN A 100 -2.35 7.00 11.94
C GLN A 100 -3.03 8.06 11.06
N THR A 101 -2.38 8.46 9.98
CA THR A 101 -2.96 9.41 9.02
C THR A 101 -4.20 8.82 8.35
N TRP A 102 -4.14 7.55 7.96
CA TRP A 102 -5.29 6.86 7.40
C TRP A 102 -6.46 6.77 8.39
N GLN A 103 -6.22 6.48 9.66
CA GLN A 103 -7.31 6.37 10.65
C GLN A 103 -8.10 7.65 10.80
N ARG A 104 -7.45 8.81 10.72
CA ARG A 104 -8.16 10.11 10.72
C ARG A 104 -9.08 10.24 9.50
N LEU A 105 -8.58 9.89 8.32
CA LEU A 105 -9.37 9.92 7.08
C LEU A 105 -10.48 8.88 7.08
N ASN A 106 -10.22 7.69 7.60
CA ASN A 106 -11.21 6.63 7.71
C ASN A 106 -12.43 7.09 8.52
N THR A 107 -12.22 7.79 9.62
CA THR A 107 -13.29 8.38 10.42
C THR A 107 -14.10 9.40 9.62
N GLN A 108 -13.42 10.29 8.91
CA GLN A 108 -14.09 11.32 8.08
C GLN A 108 -14.92 10.69 6.95
N LEU A 109 -14.36 9.67 6.29
CA LEU A 109 -15.03 8.98 5.16
C LEU A 109 -16.19 8.09 5.61
N SER A 110 -16.21 7.67 6.86
CA SER A 110 -17.21 6.74 7.39
C SER A 110 -18.37 7.47 8.08
N THR A 111 -18.13 8.61 8.71
CA THR A 111 -19.15 9.31 9.52
C THR A 111 -19.87 10.43 8.77
N HIS A 112 -19.22 11.04 7.79
CA HIS A 112 -19.73 12.19 7.00
C HIS A 112 -20.16 13.40 7.85
N ASN A 113 -19.72 13.46 9.10
CA ASN A 113 -20.12 14.50 10.05
C ASN A 113 -19.29 15.76 9.95
N GLU A 114 -18.09 15.66 9.35
CA GLU A 114 -17.14 16.75 9.18
C GLU A 114 -16.70 16.84 7.73
N PRO A 115 -16.27 18.03 7.26
CA PRO A 115 -15.65 18.17 5.97
C PRO A 115 -14.40 17.30 5.85
N LEU A 116 -14.14 16.77 4.66
CA LEU A 116 -12.91 16.04 4.40
C LEU A 116 -11.70 16.96 4.53
N SER A 117 -10.70 16.54 5.27
CA SER A 117 -9.45 17.28 5.46
C SER A 117 -8.56 17.14 4.22
N ILE A 118 -8.45 18.19 3.45
CA ILE A 118 -7.53 18.25 2.30
C ILE A 118 -6.09 18.04 2.76
N GLU A 119 -5.74 18.58 3.92
CA GLU A 119 -4.40 18.42 4.50
C GLU A 119 -4.09 16.96 4.82
N ASP A 120 -5.01 16.22 5.44
CA ASP A 120 -4.82 14.80 5.73
C ASP A 120 -4.72 13.97 4.43
N ILE A 121 -5.51 14.31 3.42
CA ILE A 121 -5.46 13.63 2.11
C ILE A 121 -4.10 13.86 1.44
N GLN A 122 -3.62 15.09 1.43
CA GLN A 122 -2.31 15.41 0.87
C GLN A 122 -1.19 14.73 1.65
N SER A 123 -1.26 14.72 2.98
CA SER A 123 -0.29 14.04 3.84
C SER A 123 -0.23 12.55 3.55
N LEU A 124 -1.37 11.89 3.42
CA LEU A 124 -1.41 10.46 3.09
C LEU A 124 -0.76 10.18 1.73
N HIS A 125 -1.11 10.98 0.73
CA HIS A 125 -0.54 10.85 -0.61
C HIS A 125 0.98 11.02 -0.60
N GLU A 126 1.49 12.07 0.04
CA GLU A 126 2.92 12.35 0.12
C GLU A 126 3.68 11.27 0.88
N LEU A 127 3.13 10.78 2.00
CA LEU A 127 3.71 9.70 2.78
C LEU A 127 3.87 8.43 1.93
N TYR A 128 2.82 8.04 1.20
CA TYR A 128 2.89 6.86 0.34
C TYR A 128 3.83 7.05 -0.84
N GLU A 129 3.77 8.19 -1.54
CA GLU A 129 4.66 8.44 -2.69
C GLU A 129 6.13 8.42 -2.28
N GLN A 130 6.48 9.07 -1.19
CA GLN A 130 7.85 9.07 -0.68
C GLN A 130 8.29 7.66 -0.27
N HIS A 131 7.42 6.93 0.42
CA HIS A 131 7.67 5.57 0.85
C HIS A 131 7.89 4.63 -0.34
N MET A 132 6.99 4.64 -1.31
CA MET A 132 7.08 3.78 -2.49
C MET A 132 8.29 4.11 -3.37
N SER A 133 8.65 5.39 -3.51
CA SER A 133 9.81 5.81 -4.31
C SER A 133 11.13 5.27 -3.77
N VAL A 134 11.22 5.08 -2.46
CA VAL A 134 12.38 4.48 -1.78
C VAL A 134 12.31 2.96 -1.81
N GLU A 135 11.12 2.41 -1.63
CA GLU A 135 10.90 0.97 -1.51
C GLU A 135 11.03 0.23 -2.85
N GLU A 136 10.58 0.81 -3.95
CA GLU A 136 10.62 0.14 -5.25
C GLU A 136 12.03 -0.21 -5.72
N PRO A 137 13.05 0.66 -5.60
CA PRO A 137 14.44 0.25 -5.87
C PRO A 137 14.94 -0.84 -4.92
N LEU A 138 14.54 -0.80 -3.65
CA LEU A 138 14.86 -1.85 -2.68
C LEU A 138 14.27 -3.19 -3.10
N PHE A 139 13.04 -3.23 -3.58
CA PHE A 139 12.42 -4.46 -4.10
C PHE A 139 13.24 -5.06 -5.25
N GLY A 140 13.79 -4.24 -6.14
CA GLY A 140 14.69 -4.69 -7.19
C GLY A 140 15.94 -5.37 -6.65
N ARG A 141 16.55 -4.80 -5.61
CA ARG A 141 17.73 -5.39 -4.97
C ARG A 141 17.39 -6.69 -4.25
N ILE A 142 16.25 -6.76 -3.57
CA ILE A 142 15.79 -7.97 -2.90
C ILE A 142 15.54 -9.08 -3.91
N GLN A 143 14.86 -8.79 -5.00
CA GLN A 143 14.58 -9.76 -6.06
C GLN A 143 15.87 -10.34 -6.66
N ALA A 144 16.88 -9.50 -6.86
CA ALA A 144 18.17 -9.92 -7.38
C ALA A 144 18.96 -10.78 -6.38
N ALA A 145 18.76 -10.59 -5.08
CA ALA A 145 19.51 -11.27 -4.03
C ALA A 145 18.88 -12.60 -3.58
N LEU A 146 17.55 -12.71 -3.59
CA LEU A 146 16.85 -13.90 -3.11
C LEU A 146 16.81 -15.00 -4.18
N GLN A 147 16.97 -16.24 -3.73
CA GLN A 147 16.86 -17.41 -4.59
C GLN A 147 15.39 -17.69 -4.95
N ALA A 148 15.17 -18.38 -6.07
CA ALA A 148 13.84 -18.65 -6.60
C ALA A 148 12.93 -19.41 -5.63
N ASP A 149 13.49 -20.37 -4.88
CA ASP A 149 12.74 -21.14 -3.87
C ASP A 149 12.28 -20.27 -2.69
N VAL A 150 13.10 -19.31 -2.27
CA VAL A 150 12.73 -18.34 -1.24
C VAL A 150 11.60 -17.43 -1.72
N LEU A 151 11.72 -16.88 -2.93
CA LEU A 151 10.67 -16.04 -3.53
C LEU A 151 9.35 -16.82 -3.68
N HIS A 152 9.43 -18.08 -4.09
CA HIS A 152 8.25 -18.95 -4.21
C HIS A 152 7.54 -19.11 -2.85
N ARG A 153 8.28 -19.35 -1.78
CA ARG A 153 7.76 -19.48 -0.42
C ARG A 153 7.13 -18.18 0.07
N LEU A 154 7.73 -17.04 -0.22
CA LEU A 154 7.16 -15.73 0.11
C LEU A 154 5.80 -15.55 -0.57
N GLY A 155 5.70 -15.89 -1.84
CA GLY A 155 4.44 -15.83 -2.58
C GLY A 155 3.35 -16.71 -1.99
N LEU A 156 3.69 -17.93 -1.54
CA LEU A 156 2.74 -18.81 -0.86
C LEU A 156 2.26 -18.20 0.48
N ASN A 157 3.15 -17.63 1.26
CA ASN A 157 2.80 -16.96 2.51
C ASN A 157 1.86 -15.78 2.29
N MET A 158 2.13 -14.96 1.27
CA MET A 158 1.29 -13.83 0.89
C MET A 158 -0.12 -14.31 0.48
N ALA A 159 -0.21 -15.33 -0.36
CA ALA A 159 -1.48 -15.91 -0.77
C ALA A 159 -2.27 -16.48 0.42
N ASN A 160 -1.60 -17.18 1.33
CA ASN A 160 -2.22 -17.78 2.50
C ASN A 160 -2.77 -16.71 3.48
N ARG A 161 -2.07 -15.58 3.61
CA ARG A 161 -2.51 -14.47 4.46
C ARG A 161 -3.86 -13.88 4.01
N ARG A 162 -4.21 -14.06 2.75
CA ARG A 162 -5.44 -13.53 2.13
C ARG A 162 -6.61 -14.51 2.08
N LYS A 163 -6.42 -15.73 2.59
CA LYS A 163 -7.48 -16.75 2.66
C LYS A 163 -8.45 -16.57 3.83
#